data_f7f93a1df34ff9c075e018297266f0ab
#
_entry.id   f7f93a1df34ff9c075e018297266f0ab
#
_cell.length_a   1.000
_cell.length_b   1.000
_cell.length_c   1.000
_cell.angle_alpha   90.00
_cell.angle_beta   90.00
_cell.angle_gamma   90.00
#
_symmetry.space_group_name_H-M   'P 1'
#
loop_
_entity.id
_entity.type
_entity.pdbx_description
1 polymer ?
#
loop_
_entity_poly.entity_id
_entity_poly.type
_entity_poly.pdbx_seq_one_letter_code
_entity_poly.pdbx_strand_id
1 'polypeptide(L)'
;RMVMNTPPLGYILGDEGSGAVLGKLFLNSIFKGSLSSSIKKKFLDWSGLDYPTIINKVYREPLANRFLASLCPFISQQIAEGEKHENGTDELNDAMALYRVVLGNFNDFYEKNLLPYIKYVKASAQDISQLEPGVKAWDLSLGEDVPAVGFVGSIAHYFESPLRNVMEDEFHLKITKILKAPMPGLIQYHSQPRKQI
;
A
#
# COMPACT_ATOMS: atom_id res chain seq x y z
N ARG A 1 20.45 9.34 -10.59
CA ARG A 1 20.18 8.55 -11.81
C ARG A 1 19.21 7.44 -11.47
N MET A 2 18.11 7.30 -12.25
CA MET A 2 17.21 6.15 -12.13
C MET A 2 17.96 4.91 -12.65
N VAL A 3 18.02 3.84 -11.85
CA VAL A 3 18.74 2.60 -12.21
C VAL A 3 17.77 1.47 -12.56
N MET A 4 16.55 1.51 -12.05
CA MET A 4 15.51 0.52 -12.31
C MET A 4 14.13 1.13 -12.14
N ASN A 5 13.12 0.57 -12.81
CA ASN A 5 11.72 0.88 -12.60
C ASN A 5 10.87 -0.38 -12.80
N THR A 6 10.03 -0.72 -11.82
CA THR A 6 9.05 -1.79 -11.96
C THR A 6 7.93 -1.32 -12.89
N PRO A 7 7.54 -2.10 -13.92
CA PRO A 7 6.51 -1.67 -14.87
C PRO A 7 5.17 -1.37 -14.19
N PRO A 8 4.64 -0.14 -14.35
CA PRO A 8 3.34 0.21 -13.80
C PRO A 8 2.25 -0.25 -14.77
N LEU A 9 1.75 -1.45 -14.62
CA LEU A 9 0.82 -2.08 -15.56
C LEU A 9 -0.59 -1.47 -15.57
N GLY A 10 -0.81 -0.39 -14.83
CA GLY A 10 -2.08 0.33 -14.70
C GLY A 10 -3.08 -0.41 -13.80
N TYR A 11 -4.24 0.20 -13.59
CA TYR A 11 -5.18 -0.22 -12.55
C TYR A 11 -5.89 -1.57 -12.79
N ILE A 12 -5.81 -2.13 -14.00
CA ILE A 12 -6.38 -3.44 -14.31
C ILE A 12 -5.39 -4.57 -14.02
N LEU A 13 -4.14 -4.42 -14.47
CA LEU A 13 -3.13 -5.48 -14.43
C LEU A 13 -2.11 -5.29 -13.30
N GLY A 14 -2.08 -4.14 -12.65
CA GLY A 14 -1.14 -3.78 -11.61
C GLY A 14 -1.79 -2.93 -10.53
N ASP A 15 -1.10 -1.85 -10.09
CA ASP A 15 -1.51 -0.93 -9.02
C ASP A 15 -1.64 -1.60 -7.64
N GLU A 16 -0.93 -2.69 -7.38
CA GLU A 16 -0.88 -3.32 -6.07
C GLU A 16 -0.51 -2.26 -5.00
N GLY A 17 -1.10 -2.36 -3.83
CA GLY A 17 -0.97 -1.35 -2.77
C GLY A 17 -1.87 -0.13 -2.95
N SER A 18 -2.53 0.04 -4.09
CA SER A 18 -3.42 1.17 -4.33
C SER A 18 -4.78 1.02 -3.66
N GLY A 19 -5.49 2.15 -3.51
CA GLY A 19 -6.88 2.13 -3.03
C GLY A 19 -7.85 1.45 -3.99
N ALA A 20 -7.57 1.44 -5.28
CA ALA A 20 -8.41 0.76 -6.26
C ALA A 20 -8.33 -0.77 -6.10
N VAL A 21 -7.13 -1.30 -5.91
CA VAL A 21 -6.92 -2.72 -5.63
C VAL A 21 -7.53 -3.10 -4.28
N LEU A 22 -7.31 -2.28 -3.24
CA LEU A 22 -7.91 -2.51 -1.93
C LEU A 22 -9.44 -2.53 -2.00
N GLY A 23 -10.07 -1.59 -2.70
CA GLY A 23 -11.52 -1.56 -2.90
C GLY A 23 -12.05 -2.78 -3.67
N LYS A 24 -11.30 -3.25 -4.67
CA LYS A 24 -11.61 -4.50 -5.40
C LYS A 24 -11.56 -5.72 -4.48
N LEU A 25 -10.51 -5.86 -3.69
CA LEU A 25 -10.36 -6.95 -2.71
C LEU A 25 -11.47 -6.92 -1.66
N PHE A 26 -11.81 -5.73 -1.16
CA PHE A 26 -12.89 -5.53 -0.21
C PHE A 26 -14.25 -5.96 -0.77
N LEU A 27 -14.63 -5.49 -1.97
CA LEU A 27 -15.89 -5.91 -2.60
C LEU A 27 -15.94 -7.42 -2.85
N ASN A 28 -14.83 -8.00 -3.29
CA ASN A 28 -14.74 -9.45 -3.46
C ASN A 28 -15.01 -10.16 -2.13
N SER A 29 -14.33 -9.74 -1.06
CA SER A 29 -14.45 -10.34 0.28
C SER A 29 -15.87 -10.22 0.85
N ILE A 30 -16.51 -9.07 0.67
CA ILE A 30 -17.91 -8.86 1.12
C ILE A 30 -18.91 -9.75 0.38
N PHE A 31 -18.82 -9.79 -0.96
CA PHE A 31 -19.83 -10.50 -1.75
C PHE A 31 -19.57 -11.99 -1.92
N LYS A 32 -18.34 -12.45 -1.64
CA LYS A 32 -17.99 -13.87 -1.64
C LYS A 32 -17.96 -14.52 -0.25
N GLY A 33 -18.29 -13.75 0.79
CA GLY A 33 -18.50 -14.28 2.13
C GLY A 33 -17.23 -14.50 2.96
N SER A 34 -16.11 -13.86 2.59
CA SER A 34 -14.90 -13.85 3.41
C SER A 34 -14.97 -12.85 4.57
N LEU A 35 -15.88 -11.89 4.49
CA LEU A 35 -16.24 -10.97 5.57
C LEU A 35 -17.66 -11.27 6.08
N SER A 36 -17.93 -10.84 7.31
CA SER A 36 -19.21 -11.12 7.98
C SER A 36 -20.40 -10.44 7.28
N SER A 37 -21.60 -10.98 7.53
CA SER A 37 -22.83 -10.34 7.08
C SER A 37 -23.08 -8.99 7.78
N SER A 38 -22.52 -8.78 8.98
CA SER A 38 -22.55 -7.52 9.73
C SER A 38 -21.81 -6.43 8.95
N ILE A 39 -20.57 -6.64 8.56
CA ILE A 39 -19.78 -5.68 7.75
C ILE A 39 -20.44 -5.42 6.40
N LYS A 40 -20.97 -6.45 5.75
CA LYS A 40 -21.71 -6.28 4.49
C LYS A 40 -22.91 -5.34 4.69
N LYS A 41 -23.70 -5.53 5.74
CA LYS A 41 -24.83 -4.66 6.03
C LYS A 41 -24.38 -3.23 6.31
N LYS A 42 -23.39 -3.05 7.20
CA LYS A 42 -22.81 -1.73 7.52
C LYS A 42 -22.32 -1.01 6.26
N PHE A 43 -21.67 -1.74 5.33
CA PHE A 43 -21.18 -1.17 4.07
C PHE A 43 -22.32 -0.72 3.15
N LEU A 44 -23.35 -1.54 2.96
CA LEU A 44 -24.49 -1.19 2.10
C LEU A 44 -25.26 0.01 2.67
N ASP A 45 -25.45 0.06 4.00
CA ASP A 45 -26.07 1.18 4.69
C ASP A 45 -25.21 2.47 4.57
N TRP A 46 -23.90 2.37 4.74
CA TRP A 46 -22.97 3.51 4.62
C TRP A 46 -22.89 4.06 3.19
N SER A 47 -22.82 3.18 2.20
CA SER A 47 -22.69 3.57 0.79
C SER A 47 -24.00 4.01 0.16
N GLY A 48 -25.14 3.56 0.69
CA GLY A 48 -26.46 3.74 0.07
C GLY A 48 -26.61 3.01 -1.28
N LEU A 49 -25.73 2.04 -1.57
CA LEU A 49 -25.69 1.32 -2.84
C LEU A 49 -26.18 -0.11 -2.66
N ASP A 50 -26.84 -0.63 -3.68
CA ASP A 50 -27.15 -2.04 -3.81
C ASP A 50 -26.12 -2.77 -4.70
N TYR A 51 -26.18 -4.09 -4.70
CA TYR A 51 -25.27 -4.91 -5.49
C TYR A 51 -25.30 -4.60 -7.01
N PRO A 52 -26.49 -4.48 -7.68
CA PRO A 52 -26.55 -4.11 -9.10
C PRO A 52 -25.89 -2.77 -9.40
N THR A 53 -26.10 -1.76 -8.56
CA THR A 53 -25.49 -0.44 -8.71
C THR A 53 -23.99 -0.48 -8.56
N ILE A 54 -23.47 -1.24 -7.61
CA ILE A 54 -22.01 -1.44 -7.43
C ILE A 54 -21.41 -2.08 -8.68
N ILE A 55 -22.04 -3.12 -9.21
CA ILE A 55 -21.59 -3.76 -10.46
C ILE A 55 -21.62 -2.80 -11.63
N ASN A 56 -22.66 -1.99 -11.75
CA ASN A 56 -22.74 -0.96 -12.78
C ASN A 56 -21.60 0.06 -12.67
N LYS A 57 -21.30 0.55 -11.48
CA LYS A 57 -20.21 1.50 -11.22
C LYS A 57 -18.83 0.94 -11.59
N VAL A 58 -18.61 -0.35 -11.38
CA VAL A 58 -17.32 -0.99 -11.70
C VAL A 58 -17.16 -1.30 -13.18
N TYR A 59 -18.24 -1.75 -13.86
CA TYR A 59 -18.11 -2.32 -15.21
C TYR A 59 -18.68 -1.44 -16.33
N ARG A 60 -19.50 -0.45 -16.02
CA ARG A 60 -20.21 0.35 -17.04
C ARG A 60 -20.02 1.86 -16.90
N GLU A 61 -19.64 2.34 -15.72
CA GLU A 61 -19.37 3.76 -15.50
C GLU A 61 -17.89 4.10 -15.71
N PRO A 62 -17.57 5.34 -16.08
CA PRO A 62 -16.17 5.79 -16.16
C PRO A 62 -15.54 5.87 -14.77
N LEU A 63 -14.20 5.80 -14.73
CA LEU A 63 -13.40 5.95 -13.50
C LEU A 63 -13.68 4.89 -12.43
N ALA A 64 -13.84 3.64 -12.82
CA ALA A 64 -14.02 2.51 -11.91
C ALA A 64 -12.94 2.45 -10.81
N ASN A 65 -11.69 2.78 -11.14
CA ASN A 65 -10.59 2.86 -10.17
C ASN A 65 -10.84 3.92 -9.08
N ARG A 66 -11.41 5.07 -9.44
CA ARG A 66 -11.78 6.12 -8.48
C ARG A 66 -12.91 5.67 -7.57
N PHE A 67 -13.92 5.01 -8.13
CA PHE A 67 -15.01 4.43 -7.33
C PHE A 67 -14.47 3.38 -6.36
N LEU A 68 -13.65 2.45 -6.81
CA LEU A 68 -13.03 1.43 -5.94
C LEU A 68 -12.19 2.08 -4.83
N ALA A 69 -11.36 3.06 -5.15
CA ALA A 69 -10.56 3.77 -4.15
C ALA A 69 -11.41 4.56 -3.13
N SER A 70 -12.62 5.01 -3.52
CA SER A 70 -13.53 5.73 -2.62
C SER A 70 -14.11 4.86 -1.49
N LEU A 71 -13.91 3.55 -1.53
CA LEU A 71 -14.33 2.62 -0.48
C LEU A 71 -13.34 2.54 0.69
N CYS A 72 -12.10 3.00 0.51
CA CYS A 72 -11.05 2.94 1.52
C CYS A 72 -11.39 3.67 2.83
N PRO A 73 -12.07 4.83 2.84
CA PRO A 73 -12.49 5.47 4.10
C PRO A 73 -13.37 4.57 4.97
N PHE A 74 -14.31 3.83 4.38
CA PHE A 74 -15.12 2.87 5.12
C PHE A 74 -14.25 1.80 5.79
N ILE A 75 -13.31 1.20 5.03
CA ILE A 75 -12.41 0.16 5.53
C ILE A 75 -11.59 0.69 6.71
N SER A 76 -10.96 1.86 6.54
CA SER A 76 -10.15 2.49 7.59
C SER A 76 -10.97 2.81 8.84
N GLN A 77 -12.19 3.33 8.66
CA GLN A 77 -13.09 3.64 9.78
C GLN A 77 -13.49 2.37 10.54
N GLN A 78 -13.86 1.30 9.85
CA GLN A 78 -14.29 0.05 10.51
C GLN A 78 -13.14 -0.63 11.26
N ILE A 79 -11.91 -0.56 10.76
CA ILE A 79 -10.73 -1.04 11.48
C ILE A 79 -10.55 -0.22 12.76
N ALA A 80 -10.51 1.12 12.66
CA ALA A 80 -10.30 2.00 13.81
C ALA A 80 -11.44 1.94 14.85
N GLU A 81 -12.65 1.66 14.44
CA GLU A 81 -13.79 1.47 15.35
C GLU A 81 -13.68 0.13 16.08
N GLY A 82 -13.38 -0.96 15.34
CA GLY A 82 -13.27 -2.28 15.93
C GLY A 82 -12.13 -2.42 16.95
N GLU A 83 -11.01 -1.72 16.74
CA GLU A 83 -9.87 -1.70 17.68
C GLU A 83 -10.22 -1.10 19.06
N LYS A 84 -11.34 -0.42 19.20
CA LYS A 84 -11.82 0.11 20.49
C LYS A 84 -12.60 -0.90 21.31
N HIS A 85 -12.94 -2.05 20.74
CA HIS A 85 -13.72 -3.08 21.38
C HIS A 85 -12.84 -4.14 22.04
N GLU A 86 -13.42 -4.82 23.04
CA GLU A 86 -12.73 -5.90 23.77
C GLU A 86 -12.53 -7.15 22.90
N ASN A 87 -11.55 -7.95 23.27
CA ASN A 87 -11.25 -9.22 22.61
C ASN A 87 -12.46 -10.15 22.60
N GLY A 88 -12.72 -10.75 21.43
CA GLY A 88 -13.80 -11.70 21.23
C GLY A 88 -15.15 -11.10 20.82
N THR A 89 -15.22 -9.76 20.65
CA THR A 89 -16.43 -9.13 20.09
C THR A 89 -16.49 -9.30 18.57
N ASP A 90 -17.71 -9.28 18.02
CA ASP A 90 -17.90 -9.35 16.57
C ASP A 90 -17.28 -8.14 15.85
N GLU A 91 -17.33 -6.96 16.46
CA GLU A 91 -16.75 -5.73 15.94
C GLU A 91 -15.23 -5.84 15.77
N LEU A 92 -14.54 -6.37 16.77
CA LEU A 92 -13.10 -6.59 16.68
C LEU A 92 -12.77 -7.68 15.66
N ASN A 93 -13.54 -8.77 15.62
CA ASN A 93 -13.33 -9.83 14.63
C ASN A 93 -13.50 -9.31 13.18
N ASP A 94 -14.51 -8.47 12.94
CA ASP A 94 -14.76 -7.81 11.67
C ASP A 94 -13.60 -6.87 11.31
N ALA A 95 -13.10 -6.06 12.25
CA ALA A 95 -11.96 -5.18 12.06
C ALA A 95 -10.68 -5.96 11.71
N MET A 96 -10.42 -7.06 12.42
CA MET A 96 -9.29 -7.95 12.13
C MET A 96 -9.38 -8.61 10.75
N ALA A 97 -10.59 -8.97 10.32
CA ALA A 97 -10.80 -9.52 8.99
C ALA A 97 -10.53 -8.48 7.90
N LEU A 98 -10.99 -7.24 8.08
CA LEU A 98 -10.66 -6.12 7.19
C LEU A 98 -9.16 -5.79 7.20
N TYR A 99 -8.53 -5.79 8.37
CA TYR A 99 -7.09 -5.58 8.51
C TYR A 99 -6.29 -6.59 7.68
N ARG A 100 -6.68 -7.87 7.68
CA ARG A 100 -6.05 -8.90 6.83
C ARG A 100 -6.19 -8.62 5.33
N VAL A 101 -7.33 -8.06 4.89
CA VAL A 101 -7.50 -7.65 3.48
C VAL A 101 -6.50 -6.54 3.12
N VAL A 102 -6.27 -5.60 4.03
CA VAL A 102 -5.27 -4.52 3.84
C VAL A 102 -3.85 -5.08 3.83
N LEU A 103 -3.51 -5.97 4.77
CA LEU A 103 -2.20 -6.65 4.77
C LEU A 103 -1.93 -7.38 3.44
N GLY A 104 -2.91 -8.14 2.94
CA GLY A 104 -2.78 -8.84 1.66
C GLY A 104 -2.48 -7.90 0.49
N ASN A 105 -3.11 -6.71 0.44
CA ASN A 105 -2.82 -5.70 -0.58
C ASN A 105 -1.38 -5.15 -0.48
N PHE A 106 -0.86 -4.97 0.74
CA PHE A 106 0.52 -4.49 0.93
C PHE A 106 1.56 -5.59 0.73
N ASN A 107 1.25 -6.84 1.04
CA ASN A 107 2.09 -7.99 0.70
C ASN A 107 2.26 -8.12 -0.81
N ASP A 108 1.17 -8.05 -1.56
CA ASP A 108 1.20 -8.05 -3.03
C ASP A 108 2.04 -6.88 -3.58
N PHE A 109 1.91 -5.69 -2.98
CA PHE A 109 2.74 -4.54 -3.35
C PHE A 109 4.22 -4.78 -3.09
N TYR A 110 4.57 -5.33 -1.93
CA TYR A 110 5.96 -5.67 -1.63
C TYR A 110 6.53 -6.67 -2.64
N GLU A 111 5.85 -7.78 -2.85
CA GLU A 111 6.34 -8.86 -3.70
C GLU A 111 6.53 -8.43 -5.16
N LYS A 112 5.56 -7.68 -5.69
CA LYS A 112 5.54 -7.32 -7.11
C LYS A 112 6.27 -6.02 -7.42
N ASN A 113 6.29 -5.08 -6.49
CA ASN A 113 6.82 -3.73 -6.75
C ASN A 113 8.11 -3.41 -5.99
N LEU A 114 8.32 -3.89 -4.75
CA LEU A 114 9.53 -3.59 -3.98
C LEU A 114 10.60 -4.67 -4.05
N LEU A 115 10.22 -5.93 -3.94
CA LEU A 115 11.16 -7.06 -3.95
C LEU A 115 12.08 -7.08 -5.19
N PRO A 116 11.63 -6.73 -6.42
CA PRO A 116 12.52 -6.62 -7.58
C PRO A 116 13.67 -5.62 -7.37
N TYR A 117 13.41 -4.47 -6.75
CA TYR A 117 14.46 -3.48 -6.44
C TYR A 117 15.45 -4.02 -5.42
N ILE A 118 14.97 -4.68 -4.38
CA ILE A 118 15.82 -5.26 -3.33
C ILE A 118 16.74 -6.32 -3.92
N LYS A 119 16.21 -7.20 -4.78
CA LYS A 119 16.99 -8.21 -5.49
C LYS A 119 18.04 -7.57 -6.42
N TYR A 120 17.67 -6.51 -7.13
CA TYR A 120 18.59 -5.78 -8.00
C TYR A 120 19.74 -5.14 -7.23
N VAL A 121 19.44 -4.48 -6.10
CA VAL A 121 20.46 -3.85 -5.26
C VAL A 121 21.42 -4.88 -4.68
N LYS A 122 20.89 -6.01 -4.18
CA LYS A 122 21.71 -7.11 -3.64
C LYS A 122 22.62 -7.74 -4.71
N ALA A 123 22.09 -7.98 -5.92
CA ALA A 123 22.90 -8.53 -7.02
C ALA A 123 23.99 -7.54 -7.44
N SER A 124 23.67 -6.24 -7.57
CA SER A 124 24.67 -5.22 -7.91
C SER A 124 25.77 -5.07 -6.87
N ALA A 125 25.43 -5.25 -5.57
CA ALA A 125 26.42 -5.23 -4.50
C ALA A 125 27.39 -6.42 -4.57
N GLN A 126 26.89 -7.60 -4.93
CA GLN A 126 27.74 -8.80 -5.11
C GLN A 126 28.67 -8.66 -6.30
N ASP A 127 28.21 -8.15 -7.42
CA ASP A 127 29.01 -7.92 -8.62
C ASP A 127 30.12 -6.89 -8.37
N ILE A 128 29.85 -5.82 -7.63
CA ILE A 128 30.84 -4.80 -7.28
C ILE A 128 31.92 -5.36 -6.35
N SER A 129 31.54 -6.22 -5.40
CA SER A 129 32.48 -6.84 -4.49
C SER A 129 33.47 -7.79 -5.16
N GLN A 130 33.15 -8.26 -6.38
CA GLN A 130 34.01 -9.13 -7.18
C GLN A 130 34.91 -8.37 -8.15
N LEU A 131 34.62 -7.09 -8.43
CA LEU A 131 35.24 -6.37 -9.53
C LEU A 131 36.46 -5.54 -9.17
N GLU A 132 36.67 -5.10 -7.91
CA GLU A 132 37.91 -4.40 -7.54
C GLU A 132 38.29 -4.53 -6.06
N PRO A 133 39.52 -5.00 -5.72
CA PRO A 133 40.07 -4.90 -4.37
C PRO A 133 40.38 -3.43 -4.06
N GLY A 134 39.55 -2.78 -3.27
CA GLY A 134 39.76 -1.39 -2.84
C GLY A 134 38.65 -0.41 -3.17
N VAL A 135 37.69 -0.75 -4.02
CA VAL A 135 36.40 -0.08 -4.01
C VAL A 135 35.74 -0.47 -2.68
N LYS A 136 35.76 0.44 -1.74
CA LYS A 136 34.85 0.34 -0.61
C LYS A 136 33.49 0.27 -1.25
N ALA A 137 32.84 -0.87 -1.14
CA ALA A 137 31.40 -1.00 -1.28
C ALA A 137 30.79 -0.15 -0.15
N TRP A 138 31.19 1.19 -0.18
CA TRP A 138 30.66 2.11 0.77
C TRP A 138 29.24 2.02 0.53
N ASP A 139 28.74 1.37 1.43
CA ASP A 139 27.43 1.53 1.67
C ASP A 139 26.45 0.77 0.79
N LEU A 140 26.93 -0.14 -0.04
CA LEU A 140 26.19 -1.31 -0.50
C LEU A 140 26.40 -2.52 0.42
N SER A 141 27.03 -2.32 1.56
CA SER A 141 27.03 -3.29 2.65
C SER A 141 25.64 -3.36 3.26
N LEU A 142 24.72 -3.99 2.52
CA LEU A 142 23.45 -4.47 3.05
C LEU A 142 23.63 -5.53 4.14
N GLY A 143 24.81 -5.58 4.74
CA GLY A 143 25.13 -6.45 5.87
C GLY A 143 24.44 -5.99 7.15
N GLU A 144 24.21 -4.70 7.32
CA GLU A 144 23.52 -4.09 8.46
C GLU A 144 22.51 -3.01 8.04
N ASP A 145 22.54 -2.53 6.78
CA ASP A 145 21.63 -1.51 6.30
C ASP A 145 20.33 -2.12 5.74
N VAL A 146 19.33 -2.08 6.55
CA VAL A 146 17.96 -2.39 6.13
C VAL A 146 17.57 -1.43 5.01
N PRO A 147 17.06 -1.93 3.85
CA PRO A 147 16.66 -1.06 2.76
C PRO A 147 15.64 -0.01 3.23
N ALA A 148 15.91 1.25 2.92
CA ALA A 148 15.09 2.37 3.33
C ALA A 148 14.10 2.76 2.23
N VAL A 149 12.82 2.87 2.58
CA VAL A 149 11.72 3.18 1.65
C VAL A 149 10.93 4.37 2.15
N GLY A 150 10.57 5.27 1.24
CA GLY A 150 9.65 6.37 1.50
C GLY A 150 8.33 6.16 0.75
N PHE A 151 7.21 6.42 1.42
CA PHE A 151 5.87 6.31 0.84
C PHE A 151 5.22 7.68 0.69
N VAL A 152 4.52 7.85 -0.43
CA VAL A 152 3.73 9.06 -0.70
C VAL A 152 2.35 8.66 -1.19
N GLY A 153 1.32 9.14 -0.52
CA GLY A 153 -0.07 8.90 -0.92
C GLY A 153 -1.01 8.69 0.25
N SER A 154 -2.29 8.88 0.00
CA SER A 154 -3.34 8.77 1.02
C SER A 154 -3.45 7.35 1.59
N ILE A 155 -3.26 6.31 0.78
CA ILE A 155 -3.37 4.92 1.25
C ILE A 155 -2.27 4.63 2.26
N ALA A 156 -1.01 4.94 1.96
CA ALA A 156 0.09 4.76 2.90
C ALA A 156 -0.12 5.55 4.21
N HIS A 157 -0.73 6.74 4.12
CA HIS A 157 -0.99 7.58 5.29
C HIS A 157 -2.15 7.06 6.16
N TYR A 158 -3.29 6.69 5.55
CA TYR A 158 -4.46 6.25 6.33
C TYR A 158 -4.37 4.79 6.78
N PHE A 159 -3.53 4.00 6.15
CA PHE A 159 -3.25 2.62 6.52
C PHE A 159 -1.79 2.44 6.98
N GLU A 160 -1.25 3.44 7.71
CA GLU A 160 0.14 3.42 8.17
C GLU A 160 0.44 2.21 9.06
N SER A 161 -0.44 1.86 10.01
CA SER A 161 -0.23 0.72 10.90
C SER A 161 -0.09 -0.61 10.13
N PRO A 162 -1.03 -1.03 9.27
CA PRO A 162 -0.85 -2.26 8.49
C PRO A 162 0.29 -2.17 7.47
N LEU A 163 0.61 -0.97 6.94
CA LEU A 163 1.76 -0.80 6.06
C LEU A 163 3.07 -1.06 6.80
N ARG A 164 3.23 -0.52 8.02
CA ARG A 164 4.42 -0.77 8.85
C ARG A 164 4.54 -2.23 9.24
N ASN A 165 3.44 -2.86 9.63
CA ASN A 165 3.43 -4.28 9.96
C ASN A 165 4.00 -5.13 8.81
N VAL A 166 3.54 -4.91 7.58
CA VAL A 166 4.08 -5.64 6.42
C VAL A 166 5.52 -5.27 6.13
N MET A 167 5.83 -3.97 6.04
CA MET A 167 7.15 -3.53 5.57
C MET A 167 8.24 -3.70 6.62
N GLU A 168 7.97 -3.31 7.88
CA GLU A 168 8.99 -3.30 8.93
C GLU A 168 9.03 -4.63 9.69
N ASP A 169 7.87 -5.17 10.10
CA ASP A 169 7.83 -6.37 10.94
C ASP A 169 8.00 -7.66 10.14
N GLU A 170 7.34 -7.76 8.96
CA GLU A 170 7.38 -8.98 8.14
C GLU A 170 8.59 -9.01 7.19
N PHE A 171 8.85 -7.91 6.46
CA PHE A 171 9.90 -7.86 5.44
C PHE A 171 11.17 -7.11 5.86
N HIS A 172 11.22 -6.59 7.08
CA HIS A 172 12.40 -5.92 7.66
C HIS A 172 12.92 -4.75 6.81
N LEU A 173 12.01 -3.98 6.20
CA LEU A 173 12.33 -2.73 5.53
C LEU A 173 12.24 -1.57 6.50
N LYS A 174 13.06 -0.54 6.30
CA LYS A 174 12.99 0.69 7.10
C LYS A 174 12.11 1.73 6.38
N ILE A 175 10.97 2.09 6.97
CA ILE A 175 10.17 3.21 6.47
C ILE A 175 10.77 4.51 6.98
N THR A 176 11.31 5.31 6.06
CA THR A 176 11.93 6.61 6.40
C THR A 176 10.92 7.72 6.51
N LYS A 177 9.87 7.69 5.68
CA LYS A 177 8.86 8.75 5.65
C LYS A 177 7.57 8.27 5.01
N ILE A 178 6.44 8.72 5.57
CA ILE A 178 5.12 8.58 4.96
C ILE A 178 4.52 9.97 4.78
N LEU A 179 4.21 10.34 3.55
CA LEU A 179 3.61 11.62 3.20
C LEU A 179 2.21 11.40 2.64
N LYS A 180 1.21 12.08 3.22
CA LYS A 180 -0.18 12.03 2.73
C LYS A 180 -0.31 12.54 1.29
N ALA A 181 0.44 13.59 0.95
CA ALA A 181 0.41 14.20 -0.38
C ALA A 181 1.77 14.79 -0.74
N PRO A 182 2.20 14.76 -2.02
CA PRO A 182 3.49 15.28 -2.46
C PRO A 182 3.54 16.81 -2.58
N MET A 183 2.39 17.48 -2.75
CA MET A 183 2.31 18.89 -3.12
C MET A 183 3.07 19.85 -2.18
N PRO A 184 2.98 19.74 -0.85
CA PRO A 184 3.74 20.64 0.03
C PRO A 184 5.26 20.56 -0.18
N GLY A 185 5.77 19.34 -0.36
CA GLY A 185 7.21 19.12 -0.64
C GLY A 185 7.63 19.63 -2.01
N LEU A 186 6.79 19.45 -3.04
CA LEU A 186 7.04 19.94 -4.39
C LEU A 186 7.04 21.48 -4.43
N ILE A 187 6.10 22.14 -3.76
CA ILE A 187 6.06 23.61 -3.64
C ILE A 187 7.33 24.09 -2.96
N GLN A 188 7.72 23.50 -1.83
CA GLN A 188 8.94 23.87 -1.12
C GLN A 188 10.19 23.68 -2.01
N TYR A 189 10.29 22.58 -2.74
CA TYR A 189 11.40 22.31 -3.63
C TYR A 189 11.52 23.34 -4.77
N HIS A 190 10.39 23.71 -5.40
CA HIS A 190 10.38 24.64 -6.52
C HIS A 190 10.46 26.12 -6.09
N SER A 191 10.15 26.45 -4.85
CA SER A 191 10.30 27.81 -4.32
C SER A 191 11.71 28.13 -3.81
N GLN A 192 12.60 27.13 -3.69
CA GLN A 192 14.00 27.38 -3.37
C GLN A 192 14.75 27.98 -4.58
N PRO A 193 15.57 29.03 -4.38
CA PRO A 193 16.39 29.55 -5.46
C PRO A 193 17.32 28.44 -5.98
N ARG A 194 17.29 28.19 -7.28
CA ARG A 194 18.21 27.21 -7.89
C ARG A 194 19.64 27.68 -7.66
N LYS A 195 20.43 26.90 -6.93
CA LYS A 195 21.88 27.09 -6.94
C LYS A 195 22.34 26.90 -8.39
N GLN A 196 22.81 27.96 -9.02
CA GLN A 196 23.48 27.85 -10.30
C GLN A 196 24.70 26.94 -10.08
N ILE A 197 24.73 25.83 -10.81
CA ILE A 197 25.88 24.92 -10.89
C ILE A 197 26.83 25.49 -11.94
#